data_288039fe58260345f13155f0729b3f55
#
_entry.id   288039fe58260345f13155f0729b3f55
#
_cell.length_a   1.000
_cell.length_b   1.000
_cell.length_c   1.000
_cell.angle_alpha   90.00
_cell.angle_beta   90.00
_cell.angle_gamma   90.00
#
_symmetry.space_group_name_H-M   'P 1'
#
loop_
_entity.id
_entity.type
_entity.pdbx_description
1 polymer ?
#
loop_
_entity_poly.entity_id
_entity_poly.type
_entity_poly.pdbx_seq_one_letter_code
_entity_poly.pdbx_strand_id
1 'polypeptide(L)'
;MNYELYEIMAPVGSRESLAAAINAGADSIYFGIEKLNMRAHSASTFTIEDLKEIAALTAEHGIKSYLTVNTIIYGEDLEQMREIIDAAKEANISAVIASDVAVMMYCKQVGQEVHLSTQLNISNIEALRFYAQFADVVVLARELRMDQVKAIHEQAVKENICGPSGNPIRIEMFCHGALCMAISGKCYLSLHNANRSANRGECVQICRRGYKVNVNGNVNVNDTLRYDTASPTIREQARYDNDAQYLATDVETGNELLIDNKYIMSPKDLKTIRFIDKMMDAGVRVFKIEGRARGPEYVDTVVRCYKEAIKAVLHDWNGNVNGNGNANVNGNKAFTEEAKDAWDERLSRVFNRGFWDGYYQGQTLGEWNDSYGSKATEKKVYAAKTIKYFSKIGVAELQVEAHEIKVGDKLLITGPTTGAMYIDEVKEIRYDLKPVDVAKKGQRISIAVPDKVRPSDKVFVIEKIKE
;
A
#
# COMPACT_ATOMS: atom_id res chain seq x y z
N MET A 1 -4.75 19.06 19.10
CA MET A 1 -4.22 17.68 19.10
C MET A 1 -2.83 17.67 18.49
N ASN A 2 -1.91 16.82 18.98
CA ASN A 2 -0.53 16.75 18.50
C ASN A 2 -0.42 15.68 17.40
N TYR A 3 0.37 15.95 16.34
CA TYR A 3 0.65 15.01 15.25
C TYR A 3 1.32 13.72 15.78
N GLU A 4 2.14 13.79 16.82
CA GLU A 4 2.84 12.65 17.42
C GLU A 4 1.93 11.51 17.90
N LEU A 5 0.62 11.76 18.03
CA LEU A 5 -0.37 10.72 18.33
C LEU A 5 -0.68 9.82 17.13
N TYR A 6 -0.32 10.26 15.92
CA TYR A 6 -0.65 9.58 14.68
C TYR A 6 0.62 9.05 14.00
N GLU A 7 0.48 7.94 13.32
CA GLU A 7 1.59 7.22 12.70
C GLU A 7 1.21 6.79 11.28
N ILE A 8 1.98 7.21 10.29
CA ILE A 8 1.91 6.70 8.92
C ILE A 8 2.93 5.57 8.78
N MET A 9 2.43 4.36 8.58
CA MET A 9 3.24 3.15 8.42
C MET A 9 3.42 2.83 6.94
N ALA A 10 4.63 3.02 6.44
CA ALA A 10 4.99 2.83 5.04
C ALA A 10 5.40 1.38 4.71
N PRO A 11 4.98 0.84 3.55
CA PRO A 11 5.41 -0.48 3.10
C PRO A 11 6.80 -0.41 2.48
N VAL A 12 7.69 -1.31 2.88
CA VAL A 12 9.06 -1.38 2.35
C VAL A 12 9.35 -2.79 1.85
N GLY A 13 9.70 -2.90 0.57
CA GLY A 13 10.04 -4.16 -0.09
C GLY A 13 11.39 -4.14 -0.81
N SER A 14 12.07 -2.97 -0.86
CA SER A 14 13.40 -2.81 -1.43
C SER A 14 14.13 -1.65 -0.77
N ARG A 15 15.43 -1.52 -1.01
CA ARG A 15 16.24 -0.39 -0.50
C ARG A 15 15.76 0.95 -1.05
N GLU A 16 15.34 0.99 -2.31
CA GLU A 16 14.75 2.19 -2.93
C GLU A 16 13.44 2.61 -2.23
N SER A 17 12.59 1.63 -1.88
CA SER A 17 11.36 1.89 -1.13
C SER A 17 11.65 2.36 0.30
N LEU A 18 12.70 1.84 0.93
CA LEU A 18 13.16 2.27 2.26
C LEU A 18 13.59 3.73 2.22
N ALA A 19 14.47 4.09 1.30
CA ALA A 19 14.92 5.47 1.12
C ALA A 19 13.75 6.42 0.78
N ALA A 20 12.81 5.97 -0.07
CA ALA A 20 11.61 6.75 -0.40
C ALA A 20 10.70 6.98 0.83
N ALA A 21 10.50 5.96 1.68
CA ALA A 21 9.73 6.08 2.91
C ALA A 21 10.36 7.10 3.89
N ILE A 22 11.69 7.03 4.05
CA ILE A 22 12.46 7.97 4.87
C ILE A 22 12.32 9.40 4.33
N ASN A 23 12.56 9.60 3.04
CA ASN A 23 12.51 10.92 2.40
C ASN A 23 11.10 11.52 2.39
N ALA A 24 10.06 10.68 2.33
CA ALA A 24 8.67 11.10 2.45
C ALA A 24 8.27 11.44 3.90
N GLY A 25 9.12 11.10 4.87
CA GLY A 25 8.92 11.34 6.29
C GLY A 25 7.89 10.41 6.90
N ALA A 26 7.87 9.12 6.54
CA ALA A 26 7.09 8.11 7.23
C ALA A 26 7.43 8.09 8.73
N ASP A 27 6.45 7.76 9.58
CA ASP A 27 6.67 7.67 11.02
C ASP A 27 7.13 6.26 11.42
N SER A 28 6.77 5.27 10.59
CA SER A 28 7.25 3.90 10.69
C SER A 28 7.29 3.22 9.33
N ILE A 29 8.07 2.15 9.27
CA ILE A 29 8.13 1.25 8.12
C ILE A 29 7.78 -0.17 8.53
N TYR A 30 7.20 -0.95 7.60
CA TYR A 30 7.10 -2.40 7.78
C TYR A 30 7.64 -3.14 6.57
N PHE A 31 8.38 -4.20 6.83
CA PHE A 31 9.06 -4.99 5.82
C PHE A 31 9.08 -6.48 6.19
N GLY A 32 9.50 -7.33 5.28
CA GLY A 32 9.69 -8.76 5.52
C GLY A 32 11.06 -9.18 5.01
N ILE A 33 11.58 -10.23 5.60
CA ILE A 33 12.74 -10.97 5.10
C ILE A 33 12.29 -12.23 4.37
N GLU A 34 13.19 -13.01 3.82
CA GLU A 34 12.99 -14.14 2.90
C GLU A 34 11.81 -15.07 3.21
N LYS A 35 11.52 -15.36 4.49
CA LYS A 35 10.52 -16.35 4.92
C LYS A 35 9.60 -15.80 6.01
N LEU A 36 8.58 -16.59 6.34
CA LEU A 36 7.62 -16.37 7.42
C LEU A 36 6.85 -15.03 7.34
N ASN A 37 6.71 -14.46 6.15
CA ASN A 37 5.88 -13.28 5.93
C ASN A 37 4.96 -13.46 4.72
N MET A 38 3.81 -12.77 4.73
CA MET A 38 2.74 -12.89 3.72
C MET A 38 3.11 -12.44 2.31
N ARG A 39 4.30 -11.89 2.09
CA ARG A 39 4.81 -11.42 0.81
C ARG A 39 6.19 -12.03 0.47
N ALA A 40 6.55 -13.13 1.09
CA ALA A 40 7.84 -13.79 0.89
C ALA A 40 8.18 -14.01 -0.59
N HIS A 41 7.21 -14.38 -1.42
CA HIS A 41 7.42 -14.58 -2.86
C HIS A 41 7.39 -13.32 -3.73
N SER A 42 6.88 -12.18 -3.23
CA SER A 42 6.60 -11.04 -4.10
C SER A 42 7.32 -9.74 -3.73
N ALA A 43 7.89 -9.66 -2.53
CA ALA A 43 8.44 -8.39 -2.03
C ALA A 43 9.47 -8.58 -0.91
N SER A 44 10.23 -9.65 -0.89
CA SER A 44 11.28 -9.85 0.10
C SER A 44 12.63 -9.82 -0.59
N THR A 45 13.26 -8.65 -0.55
CA THR A 45 14.65 -8.45 -1.02
C THR A 45 15.63 -8.36 0.15
N PHE A 46 15.12 -8.34 1.39
CA PHE A 46 15.92 -8.26 2.59
C PHE A 46 16.16 -9.64 3.20
N THR A 47 17.29 -9.77 3.85
CA THR A 47 17.73 -10.96 4.56
C THR A 47 17.83 -10.66 6.06
N ILE A 48 18.19 -11.66 6.87
CA ILE A 48 18.36 -11.48 8.31
C ILE A 48 19.57 -10.56 8.63
N GLU A 49 20.58 -10.56 7.76
CA GLU A 49 21.78 -9.73 7.86
C GLU A 49 21.48 -8.24 7.66
N ASP A 50 20.43 -7.91 6.87
CA ASP A 50 20.01 -6.52 6.63
C ASP A 50 19.36 -5.86 7.86
N LEU A 51 18.91 -6.63 8.86
CA LEU A 51 18.12 -6.12 10.00
C LEU A 51 18.86 -5.01 10.76
N LYS A 52 20.16 -5.20 11.03
CA LYS A 52 20.97 -4.20 11.77
C LYS A 52 21.11 -2.90 10.99
N GLU A 53 21.32 -2.97 9.67
CA GLU A 53 21.43 -1.80 8.81
C GLU A 53 20.08 -1.05 8.74
N ILE A 54 18.97 -1.78 8.54
CA ILE A 54 17.63 -1.18 8.47
C ILE A 54 17.28 -0.49 9.80
N ALA A 55 17.50 -1.17 10.93
CA ALA A 55 17.22 -0.62 12.25
C ALA A 55 18.06 0.63 12.55
N ALA A 56 19.35 0.61 12.23
CA ALA A 56 20.23 1.76 12.42
C ALA A 56 19.80 2.95 11.54
N LEU A 57 19.53 2.71 10.25
CA LEU A 57 19.11 3.74 9.32
C LEU A 57 17.76 4.37 9.71
N THR A 58 16.80 3.57 10.13
CA THR A 58 15.49 4.09 10.56
C THR A 58 15.60 4.86 11.88
N ALA A 59 16.41 4.38 12.82
CA ALA A 59 16.66 5.06 14.09
C ALA A 59 17.35 6.43 13.91
N GLU A 60 18.30 6.54 12.96
CA GLU A 60 18.95 7.81 12.61
C GLU A 60 17.94 8.89 12.19
N HIS A 61 16.83 8.47 11.56
CA HIS A 61 15.77 9.36 11.11
C HIS A 61 14.55 9.42 12.06
N GLY A 62 14.63 8.80 13.24
CA GLY A 62 13.52 8.76 14.20
C GLY A 62 12.30 7.95 13.75
N ILE A 63 12.49 7.01 12.81
CA ILE A 63 11.46 6.17 12.22
C ILE A 63 11.48 4.80 12.90
N LYS A 64 10.29 4.27 13.25
CA LYS A 64 10.17 2.92 13.79
C LYS A 64 10.26 1.87 12.69
N SER A 65 10.87 0.72 12.99
CA SER A 65 10.99 -0.40 12.06
C SER A 65 10.19 -1.61 12.56
N TYR A 66 9.35 -2.19 11.68
CA TYR A 66 8.51 -3.34 12.03
C TYR A 66 8.77 -4.50 11.08
N LEU A 67 9.22 -5.63 11.66
CA LEU A 67 9.47 -6.86 10.90
C LEU A 67 8.20 -7.71 10.84
N THR A 68 7.77 -8.12 9.65
CA THR A 68 6.64 -9.04 9.50
C THR A 68 7.05 -10.49 9.67
N VAL A 69 6.50 -11.16 10.70
CA VAL A 69 6.54 -12.61 10.93
C VAL A 69 5.07 -13.07 11.08
N ASN A 70 4.30 -12.88 10.02
CA ASN A 70 2.84 -12.93 10.06
C ASN A 70 2.21 -14.02 9.19
N THR A 71 2.94 -15.06 8.88
CA THR A 71 2.39 -16.32 8.33
C THR A 71 1.89 -17.25 9.45
N ILE A 72 1.14 -18.28 9.08
CA ILE A 72 0.89 -19.42 9.97
C ILE A 72 2.21 -20.18 10.15
N ILE A 73 2.53 -20.54 11.37
CA ILE A 73 3.77 -21.23 11.75
C ILE A 73 3.46 -22.72 11.91
N TYR A 74 4.19 -23.57 11.18
CA TYR A 74 4.12 -25.02 11.36
C TYR A 74 5.21 -25.50 12.32
N GLY A 75 5.11 -26.73 12.81
CA GLY A 75 6.09 -27.27 13.75
C GLY A 75 7.54 -27.21 13.26
N GLU A 76 7.74 -27.39 11.96
CA GLU A 76 9.04 -27.30 11.28
C GLU A 76 9.60 -25.88 11.18
N ASP A 77 8.76 -24.85 11.31
CA ASP A 77 9.18 -23.44 11.20
C ASP A 77 9.61 -22.86 12.57
N LEU A 78 9.34 -23.56 13.68
CA LEU A 78 9.50 -23.00 15.03
C LEU A 78 10.94 -22.57 15.34
N GLU A 79 11.93 -23.32 14.89
CA GLU A 79 13.34 -22.99 15.10
C GLU A 79 13.70 -21.73 14.31
N GLN A 80 13.40 -21.68 13.03
CA GLN A 80 13.64 -20.52 12.18
C GLN A 80 12.89 -19.27 12.67
N MET A 81 11.66 -19.43 13.17
CA MET A 81 10.88 -18.34 13.74
C MET A 81 11.59 -17.72 14.95
N ARG A 82 12.17 -18.56 15.83
CA ARG A 82 12.96 -18.08 16.99
C ARG A 82 14.21 -17.35 16.55
N GLU A 83 14.98 -17.91 15.61
CA GLU A 83 16.18 -17.27 15.05
C GLU A 83 15.87 -15.87 14.48
N ILE A 84 14.77 -15.73 13.74
CA ILE A 84 14.34 -14.45 13.15
C ILE A 84 13.99 -13.44 14.25
N ILE A 85 13.26 -13.87 15.30
CA ILE A 85 12.85 -12.97 16.38
C ILE A 85 14.07 -12.55 17.23
N ASP A 86 14.98 -13.47 17.52
CA ASP A 86 16.21 -13.18 18.26
C ASP A 86 17.09 -12.19 17.49
N ALA A 87 17.25 -12.39 16.17
CA ALA A 87 17.98 -11.45 15.32
C ALA A 87 17.31 -10.07 15.24
N ALA A 88 15.96 -10.02 15.18
CA ALA A 88 15.22 -8.76 15.22
C ALA A 88 15.43 -8.02 16.55
N LYS A 89 15.41 -8.75 17.67
CA LYS A 89 15.69 -8.22 19.00
C LYS A 89 17.12 -7.67 19.10
N GLU A 90 18.11 -8.46 18.67
CA GLU A 90 19.53 -8.06 18.66
C GLU A 90 19.78 -6.83 17.79
N ALA A 91 19.08 -6.73 16.64
CA ALA A 91 19.16 -5.60 15.74
C ALA A 91 18.43 -4.33 16.25
N ASN A 92 17.70 -4.41 17.37
CA ASN A 92 16.83 -3.34 17.87
C ASN A 92 15.70 -2.96 16.89
N ILE A 93 15.11 -3.94 16.20
CA ILE A 93 13.87 -3.74 15.45
C ILE A 93 12.77 -3.35 16.45
N SER A 94 12.01 -2.30 16.14
CA SER A 94 11.04 -1.71 17.07
C SER A 94 9.95 -2.68 17.48
N ALA A 95 9.35 -3.43 16.51
CA ALA A 95 8.37 -4.46 16.83
C ALA A 95 8.31 -5.56 15.75
N VAL A 96 7.70 -6.69 16.11
CA VAL A 96 7.36 -7.79 15.20
C VAL A 96 5.86 -7.78 14.92
N ILE A 97 5.47 -7.80 13.64
CA ILE A 97 4.06 -7.92 13.23
C ILE A 97 3.72 -9.41 13.16
N ALA A 98 2.84 -9.88 14.05
CA ALA A 98 2.50 -11.28 14.25
C ALA A 98 1.04 -11.60 13.99
N SER A 99 0.75 -12.83 13.53
CA SER A 99 -0.60 -13.40 13.47
C SER A 99 -0.70 -14.77 14.15
N ASP A 100 0.43 -15.45 14.33
CA ASP A 100 0.48 -16.76 14.96
C ASP A 100 0.79 -16.64 16.45
N VAL A 101 0.12 -17.47 17.26
CA VAL A 101 0.30 -17.47 18.73
C VAL A 101 1.74 -17.86 19.12
N ALA A 102 2.39 -18.76 18.36
CA ALA A 102 3.77 -19.15 18.64
C ALA A 102 4.72 -17.94 18.55
N VAL A 103 4.53 -17.07 17.55
CA VAL A 103 5.29 -15.82 17.40
C VAL A 103 5.03 -14.88 18.58
N MET A 104 3.75 -14.66 18.94
CA MET A 104 3.37 -13.76 20.04
C MET A 104 3.95 -14.23 21.39
N MET A 105 3.85 -15.54 21.66
CA MET A 105 4.37 -16.14 22.91
C MET A 105 5.88 -16.04 23.01
N TYR A 106 6.59 -16.30 21.89
CA TYR A 106 8.05 -16.22 21.91
C TYR A 106 8.53 -14.76 22.00
N CYS A 107 7.91 -13.82 21.28
CA CYS A 107 8.19 -12.39 21.43
C CYS A 107 8.01 -11.92 22.88
N LYS A 108 6.91 -12.34 23.54
CA LYS A 108 6.67 -12.04 24.95
C LYS A 108 7.75 -12.63 25.85
N GLN A 109 8.20 -13.85 25.60
CA GLN A 109 9.26 -14.52 26.35
C GLN A 109 10.59 -13.78 26.28
N VAL A 110 10.99 -13.29 25.08
CA VAL A 110 12.27 -12.59 24.87
C VAL A 110 12.15 -11.07 25.06
N GLY A 111 10.95 -10.55 25.33
CA GLY A 111 10.70 -9.12 25.52
C GLY A 111 10.80 -8.31 24.21
N GLN A 112 10.41 -8.88 23.08
CA GLN A 112 10.26 -8.18 21.79
C GLN A 112 8.85 -7.64 21.68
N GLU A 113 8.69 -6.35 21.32
CA GLU A 113 7.38 -5.74 21.09
C GLU A 113 6.65 -6.41 19.92
N VAL A 114 5.33 -6.56 20.07
CA VAL A 114 4.45 -7.17 19.07
C VAL A 114 3.40 -6.17 18.61
N HIS A 115 3.20 -6.10 17.30
CA HIS A 115 1.99 -5.54 16.66
C HIS A 115 1.16 -6.68 16.08
N LEU A 116 -0.14 -6.62 16.22
CA LEU A 116 -1.01 -7.68 15.70
C LEU A 116 -1.28 -7.47 14.22
N SER A 117 -1.31 -8.56 13.47
CA SER A 117 -1.61 -8.53 12.05
C SER A 117 -3.12 -8.53 11.77
N THR A 118 -3.54 -7.89 10.66
CA THR A 118 -4.93 -7.91 10.17
C THR A 118 -5.51 -9.31 9.98
N GLN A 119 -4.68 -10.34 9.84
CA GLN A 119 -5.11 -11.74 9.67
C GLN A 119 -5.80 -12.33 10.91
N LEU A 120 -5.68 -11.69 12.06
CA LEU A 120 -6.43 -12.05 13.27
C LEU A 120 -7.89 -11.63 13.19
N ASN A 121 -8.25 -10.72 12.26
CA ASN A 121 -9.60 -10.25 12.01
C ASN A 121 -10.30 -9.76 13.29
N ILE A 122 -9.59 -8.96 14.09
CA ILE A 122 -10.11 -8.39 15.33
C ILE A 122 -11.24 -7.41 14.99
N SER A 123 -12.46 -7.70 15.45
CA SER A 123 -13.68 -7.02 15.04
C SER A 123 -14.62 -6.65 16.20
N ASN A 124 -14.22 -6.88 17.43
CA ASN A 124 -14.98 -6.54 18.63
C ASN A 124 -14.06 -6.33 19.83
N ILE A 125 -14.62 -5.77 20.92
CA ILE A 125 -13.88 -5.42 22.12
C ILE A 125 -13.34 -6.64 22.87
N GLU A 126 -14.01 -7.78 22.84
CA GLU A 126 -13.56 -8.99 23.53
C GLU A 126 -12.29 -9.55 22.87
N ALA A 127 -12.27 -9.60 21.53
CA ALA A 127 -11.08 -9.99 20.80
C ALA A 127 -9.92 -8.98 21.04
N LEU A 128 -10.20 -7.66 21.02
CA LEU A 128 -9.20 -6.64 21.34
C LEU A 128 -8.64 -6.84 22.74
N ARG A 129 -9.48 -7.03 23.77
CA ARG A 129 -9.07 -7.27 25.17
C ARG A 129 -8.20 -8.51 25.32
N PHE A 130 -8.58 -9.59 24.63
CA PHE A 130 -7.77 -10.81 24.64
C PHE A 130 -6.38 -10.58 24.05
N TYR A 131 -6.30 -9.92 22.92
CA TYR A 131 -5.04 -9.72 22.22
C TYR A 131 -4.17 -8.59 22.82
N ALA A 132 -4.75 -7.66 23.57
CA ALA A 132 -4.02 -6.60 24.28
C ALA A 132 -2.97 -7.14 25.27
N GLN A 133 -3.11 -8.41 25.73
CA GLN A 133 -2.08 -9.05 26.56
C GLN A 133 -0.74 -9.31 25.84
N PHE A 134 -0.72 -9.22 24.51
CA PHE A 134 0.46 -9.51 23.69
C PHE A 134 1.01 -8.28 22.96
N ALA A 135 0.20 -7.24 22.74
CA ALA A 135 0.57 -6.16 21.84
C ALA A 135 0.02 -4.81 22.28
N ASP A 136 0.76 -3.75 21.98
CA ASP A 136 0.36 -2.35 22.21
C ASP A 136 -0.39 -1.74 21.02
N VAL A 137 -0.30 -2.39 19.84
CA VAL A 137 -0.98 -1.98 18.62
C VAL A 137 -1.80 -3.13 18.04
N VAL A 138 -3.07 -2.88 17.77
CA VAL A 138 -4.04 -3.86 17.29
C VAL A 138 -4.56 -3.43 15.92
N VAL A 139 -4.42 -4.30 14.91
CA VAL A 139 -5.01 -4.07 13.58
C VAL A 139 -6.44 -4.59 13.57
N LEU A 140 -7.41 -3.71 13.36
CA LEU A 140 -8.80 -4.12 13.23
C LEU A 140 -9.10 -4.69 11.83
N ALA A 141 -10.14 -5.50 11.75
CA ALA A 141 -10.64 -6.08 10.52
C ALA A 141 -11.05 -5.00 9.50
N ARG A 142 -10.80 -5.27 8.22
CA ARG A 142 -11.06 -4.32 7.13
C ARG A 142 -12.53 -4.24 6.70
N GLU A 143 -13.35 -5.13 7.23
CA GLU A 143 -14.79 -5.21 6.99
C GLU A 143 -15.61 -4.30 7.93
N LEU A 144 -14.96 -3.72 8.95
CA LEU A 144 -15.64 -2.85 9.93
C LEU A 144 -15.96 -1.49 9.36
N ARG A 145 -17.16 -0.98 9.70
CA ARG A 145 -17.51 0.42 9.48
C ARG A 145 -16.90 1.32 10.55
N MET A 146 -16.75 2.60 10.25
CA MET A 146 -16.13 3.57 11.18
C MET A 146 -16.92 3.74 12.47
N ASP A 147 -18.23 3.58 12.45
CA ASP A 147 -19.06 3.60 13.68
C ASP A 147 -18.74 2.40 14.60
N GLN A 148 -18.49 1.22 14.04
CA GLN A 148 -18.07 0.03 14.80
C GLN A 148 -16.65 0.19 15.36
N VAL A 149 -15.72 0.76 14.55
CA VAL A 149 -14.36 1.07 15.01
C VAL A 149 -14.39 2.05 16.17
N LYS A 150 -15.20 3.11 16.06
CA LYS A 150 -15.41 4.11 17.12
C LYS A 150 -15.94 3.49 18.40
N ALA A 151 -16.93 2.62 18.31
CA ALA A 151 -17.50 1.93 19.48
C ALA A 151 -16.46 1.05 20.19
N ILE A 152 -15.62 0.33 19.43
CA ILE A 152 -14.51 -0.47 19.99
C ILE A 152 -13.50 0.44 20.70
N HIS A 153 -13.13 1.56 20.08
CA HIS A 153 -12.18 2.52 20.67
C HIS A 153 -12.73 3.16 21.96
N GLU A 154 -13.95 3.67 21.93
CA GLU A 154 -14.58 4.29 23.10
C GLU A 154 -14.68 3.32 24.27
N GLN A 155 -15.03 2.07 24.00
CA GLN A 155 -15.06 1.03 25.02
C GLN A 155 -13.67 0.68 25.53
N ALA A 156 -12.66 0.58 24.68
CA ALA A 156 -11.28 0.33 25.09
C ALA A 156 -10.74 1.45 26.00
N VAL A 157 -11.07 2.72 25.67
CA VAL A 157 -10.73 3.88 26.51
C VAL A 157 -11.49 3.83 27.85
N LYS A 158 -12.80 3.57 27.84
CA LYS A 158 -13.64 3.49 29.05
C LYS A 158 -13.14 2.43 30.02
N GLU A 159 -12.68 1.29 29.51
CA GLU A 159 -12.18 0.17 30.31
C GLU A 159 -10.69 0.26 30.61
N ASN A 160 -10.01 1.32 30.14
CA ASN A 160 -8.57 1.52 30.27
C ASN A 160 -7.77 0.28 29.81
N ILE A 161 -8.10 -0.27 28.63
CA ILE A 161 -7.39 -1.42 28.08
C ILE A 161 -6.01 -0.98 27.61
N CYS A 162 -4.98 -1.56 28.23
CA CYS A 162 -3.57 -1.29 27.97
C CYS A 162 -2.87 -2.51 27.36
N GLY A 163 -1.85 -2.27 26.57
CA GLY A 163 -0.93 -3.30 26.11
C GLY A 163 0.16 -3.67 27.12
N PRO A 164 1.14 -4.51 26.73
CA PRO A 164 2.22 -4.94 27.61
C PRO A 164 3.11 -3.82 28.14
N SER A 165 3.20 -2.69 27.42
CA SER A 165 3.95 -1.49 27.88
C SER A 165 3.25 -0.72 29.00
N GLY A 166 1.99 -1.05 29.32
CA GLY A 166 1.15 -0.29 30.23
C GLY A 166 0.49 0.95 29.62
N ASN A 167 0.77 1.25 28.35
CA ASN A 167 0.13 2.34 27.62
C ASN A 167 -1.25 1.90 27.05
N PRO A 168 -2.20 2.85 26.86
CA PRO A 168 -3.45 2.55 26.19
C PRO A 168 -3.24 1.93 24.82
N ILE A 169 -4.04 0.91 24.50
CA ILE A 169 -3.98 0.20 23.22
C ILE A 169 -4.20 1.15 22.04
N ARG A 170 -3.41 1.03 20.98
CA ARG A 170 -3.53 1.82 19.77
C ARG A 170 -4.19 1.02 18.66
N ILE A 171 -5.13 1.64 17.96
CA ILE A 171 -5.81 1.03 16.82
C ILE A 171 -5.05 1.37 15.53
N GLU A 172 -4.69 0.31 14.78
CA GLU A 172 -4.15 0.37 13.43
C GLU A 172 -5.21 -0.04 12.42
N MET A 173 -5.31 0.68 11.30
CA MET A 173 -6.11 0.28 10.14
C MET A 173 -5.38 0.55 8.83
N PHE A 174 -5.68 -0.26 7.82
CA PHE A 174 -5.24 0.07 6.46
C PHE A 174 -5.94 1.32 5.96
N CYS A 175 -5.18 2.23 5.35
CA CYS A 175 -5.70 3.47 4.79
C CYS A 175 -5.59 3.54 3.26
N HIS A 176 -4.66 2.79 2.64
CA HIS A 176 -4.44 2.84 1.21
C HIS A 176 -3.90 1.53 0.64
N GLY A 177 -4.24 1.24 -0.63
CA GLY A 177 -3.64 0.19 -1.43
C GLY A 177 -4.48 -1.06 -1.57
N ALA A 178 -3.87 -2.17 -1.98
CA ALA A 178 -4.57 -3.37 -2.41
C ALA A 178 -5.48 -3.97 -1.33
N LEU A 179 -6.75 -4.20 -1.69
CA LEU A 179 -7.71 -4.96 -0.90
C LEU A 179 -7.75 -6.41 -1.39
N CYS A 180 -7.82 -7.37 -0.44
CA CYS A 180 -8.00 -8.78 -0.79
C CYS A 180 -9.46 -9.06 -1.18
N MET A 181 -9.66 -10.02 -2.09
CA MET A 181 -10.98 -10.56 -2.43
C MET A 181 -11.65 -11.24 -1.23
N ALA A 182 -10.86 -11.93 -0.42
CA ALA A 182 -11.32 -12.67 0.76
C ALA A 182 -10.89 -11.96 2.05
N ILE A 183 -11.54 -12.32 3.14
CA ILE A 183 -11.15 -11.94 4.50
C ILE A 183 -9.66 -12.25 4.71
N SER A 184 -8.95 -11.33 5.37
CA SER A 184 -7.50 -11.42 5.55
C SER A 184 -7.08 -12.73 6.21
N GLY A 185 -6.13 -13.44 5.58
CA GLY A 185 -5.64 -14.73 6.06
C GLY A 185 -6.59 -15.92 5.85
N LYS A 186 -7.73 -15.78 5.17
CA LYS A 186 -8.72 -16.85 4.98
C LYS A 186 -8.92 -17.25 3.51
N CYS A 187 -7.98 -16.92 2.62
CA CYS A 187 -8.10 -17.17 1.18
C CYS A 187 -7.49 -18.50 0.76
N TYR A 188 -8.29 -19.36 0.11
CA TYR A 188 -7.88 -20.64 -0.45
C TYR A 188 -7.60 -20.61 -1.97
N LEU A 189 -7.79 -19.49 -2.67
CA LEU A 189 -7.68 -19.44 -4.13
C LEU A 189 -6.32 -19.94 -4.65
N SER A 190 -5.22 -19.49 -4.04
CA SER A 190 -3.88 -19.93 -4.47
C SER A 190 -3.61 -21.39 -4.15
N LEU A 191 -4.16 -21.89 -3.04
CA LEU A 191 -4.02 -23.30 -2.65
C LEU A 191 -4.75 -24.20 -3.66
N HIS A 192 -6.02 -23.91 -3.98
CA HIS A 192 -6.80 -24.69 -4.93
C HIS A 192 -6.22 -24.69 -6.36
N ASN A 193 -5.71 -23.53 -6.82
CA ASN A 193 -5.24 -23.40 -8.21
C ASN A 193 -3.78 -23.79 -8.43
N ALA A 194 -2.93 -23.66 -7.43
CA ALA A 194 -1.49 -23.78 -7.61
C ALA A 194 -0.80 -24.59 -6.49
N ASN A 195 -1.56 -25.18 -5.58
CA ASN A 195 -1.04 -25.85 -4.38
C ASN A 195 -0.09 -24.96 -3.56
N ARG A 196 -0.41 -23.64 -3.47
CA ARG A 196 0.37 -22.63 -2.75
C ARG A 196 -0.49 -21.91 -1.73
N SER A 197 -0.15 -22.04 -0.44
CA SER A 197 -0.94 -21.43 0.63
C SER A 197 -0.65 -19.94 0.77
N ALA A 198 -1.69 -19.12 0.59
CA ALA A 198 -1.60 -17.70 0.82
C ALA A 198 -1.18 -17.36 2.25
N ASN A 199 -1.63 -18.14 3.25
CA ASN A 199 -1.27 -17.98 4.66
C ASN A 199 0.19 -18.34 4.98
N ARG A 200 0.87 -18.99 4.03
CA ARG A 200 2.30 -19.30 4.10
C ARG A 200 3.16 -18.34 3.29
N GLY A 201 2.61 -17.21 2.85
CA GLY A 201 3.32 -16.20 2.06
C GLY A 201 3.36 -16.50 0.56
N GLU A 202 2.65 -17.54 0.09
CA GLU A 202 2.73 -18.04 -1.29
C GLU A 202 1.54 -17.62 -2.17
N CYS A 203 0.95 -16.47 -1.88
CA CYS A 203 -0.16 -15.93 -2.67
C CYS A 203 0.29 -15.59 -4.11
N VAL A 204 -0.24 -16.29 -5.11
CA VAL A 204 0.03 -16.04 -6.55
C VAL A 204 -1.01 -15.13 -7.21
N GLN A 205 -1.82 -14.44 -6.40
CA GLN A 205 -2.78 -13.41 -6.81
C GLN A 205 -3.75 -13.88 -7.91
N ILE A 206 -4.31 -15.09 -7.80
CA ILE A 206 -5.27 -15.66 -8.75
C ILE A 206 -6.45 -14.71 -8.98
N CYS A 207 -6.96 -14.05 -7.93
CA CYS A 207 -8.06 -13.09 -8.01
C CYS A 207 -7.77 -11.87 -8.92
N ARG A 208 -6.49 -11.62 -9.27
CA ARG A 208 -6.07 -10.49 -10.12
C ARG A 208 -5.90 -10.89 -11.59
N ARG A 209 -6.14 -12.15 -11.94
CA ARG A 209 -6.02 -12.66 -13.31
C ARG A 209 -7.30 -12.39 -14.10
N GLY A 210 -7.15 -12.29 -15.43
CA GLY A 210 -8.30 -12.28 -16.33
C GLY A 210 -8.87 -13.68 -16.53
N TYR A 211 -10.19 -13.78 -16.57
CA TYR A 211 -10.94 -15.00 -16.82
C TYR A 211 -11.74 -14.90 -18.11
N LYS A 212 -11.85 -15.99 -18.85
CA LYS A 212 -12.80 -16.11 -19.97
C LYS A 212 -14.02 -16.83 -19.46
N VAL A 213 -15.17 -16.22 -19.61
CA VAL A 213 -16.47 -16.85 -19.32
C VAL A 213 -16.96 -17.48 -20.62
N ASN A 214 -17.06 -18.82 -20.63
CA ASN A 214 -17.60 -19.56 -21.78
C ASN A 214 -18.95 -20.14 -21.38
N VAL A 215 -19.96 -19.88 -22.19
CA VAL A 215 -21.24 -20.61 -22.08
C VAL A 215 -21.08 -21.93 -22.84
N ASN A 216 -20.82 -23.02 -22.14
CA ASN A 216 -20.75 -24.34 -22.73
C ASN A 216 -22.15 -24.76 -23.22
N GLY A 217 -22.27 -25.11 -24.48
CA GLY A 217 -23.51 -25.29 -25.24
C GLY A 217 -24.47 -26.43 -24.83
N ASN A 218 -24.46 -26.93 -23.57
CA ASN A 218 -25.39 -27.92 -23.02
C ASN A 218 -26.17 -27.43 -21.80
N VAL A 219 -26.33 -26.13 -21.62
CA VAL A 219 -27.30 -25.62 -20.65
C VAL A 219 -28.68 -25.72 -21.30
N ASN A 220 -29.53 -26.59 -20.77
CA ASN A 220 -30.97 -26.60 -21.10
C ASN A 220 -31.53 -25.22 -20.75
N VAL A 221 -31.84 -24.41 -21.78
CA VAL A 221 -32.18 -22.99 -21.69
C VAL A 221 -33.59 -22.77 -21.14
N ASN A 222 -34.13 -23.70 -20.34
CA ASN A 222 -35.48 -23.54 -19.79
C ASN A 222 -35.55 -22.85 -18.44
N ASP A 223 -34.41 -22.52 -17.82
CA ASP A 223 -34.42 -21.77 -16.56
C ASP A 223 -33.48 -20.55 -16.64
N THR A 224 -34.09 -19.40 -16.77
CA THR A 224 -33.73 -18.07 -16.28
C THR A 224 -32.64 -17.24 -16.93
N LEU A 225 -32.07 -17.60 -18.07
CA LEU A 225 -31.36 -16.62 -18.89
C LEU A 225 -32.21 -16.33 -20.14
N ARG A 226 -32.89 -15.19 -20.20
CA ARG A 226 -33.56 -14.71 -21.40
C ARG A 226 -32.51 -14.36 -22.45
N TYR A 227 -31.99 -15.36 -23.13
CA TYR A 227 -31.30 -15.19 -24.40
C TYR A 227 -32.26 -15.62 -25.51
N ASP A 228 -32.55 -14.70 -26.40
CA ASP A 228 -33.28 -14.94 -27.62
C ASP A 228 -32.56 -16.03 -28.45
N THR A 229 -33.27 -17.06 -28.86
CA THR A 229 -32.74 -18.29 -29.45
C THR A 229 -32.38 -18.18 -30.94
N ALA A 230 -31.95 -17.02 -31.37
CA ALA A 230 -31.66 -16.75 -32.78
C ALA A 230 -30.16 -16.95 -33.11
N SER A 231 -29.89 -18.01 -33.85
CA SER A 231 -28.74 -18.21 -34.75
C SER A 231 -27.40 -18.71 -34.15
N PRO A 232 -26.78 -19.75 -34.75
CA PRO A 232 -25.40 -20.21 -34.42
C PRO A 232 -24.32 -19.14 -34.52
N THR A 233 -24.54 -18.14 -35.33
CA THR A 233 -23.62 -16.98 -35.54
C THR A 233 -23.48 -16.11 -34.30
N ILE A 234 -24.53 -15.99 -33.48
CA ILE A 234 -24.48 -15.24 -32.22
C ILE A 234 -23.64 -15.96 -31.17
N ARG A 235 -23.66 -17.31 -31.18
CA ARG A 235 -22.82 -18.12 -30.30
C ARG A 235 -21.32 -18.00 -30.61
N GLU A 236 -20.95 -17.81 -31.84
CA GLU A 236 -19.58 -17.63 -32.29
C GLU A 236 -19.09 -16.19 -32.03
N GLN A 237 -19.94 -15.18 -32.23
CA GLN A 237 -19.66 -13.80 -31.92
C GLN A 237 -19.48 -13.58 -30.38
N ALA A 238 -20.35 -14.15 -29.56
CA ALA A 238 -20.21 -14.06 -28.09
C ALA A 238 -18.92 -14.69 -27.53
N ARG A 239 -18.26 -15.57 -28.29
CA ARG A 239 -16.95 -16.15 -27.93
C ARG A 239 -15.79 -15.16 -28.08
N TYR A 240 -15.96 -14.11 -28.87
CA TYR A 240 -14.91 -13.14 -29.20
C TYR A 240 -15.26 -11.68 -28.84
N ASP A 241 -16.50 -11.45 -28.38
CA ASP A 241 -16.92 -10.12 -27.97
C ASP A 241 -16.43 -9.85 -26.54
N ASN A 242 -15.40 -8.98 -26.41
CA ASN A 242 -14.88 -8.54 -25.13
C ASN A 242 -15.89 -7.66 -24.35
N ASP A 243 -16.97 -7.23 -25.00
CA ASP A 243 -17.99 -6.32 -24.45
C ASP A 243 -19.28 -7.05 -24.04
N ALA A 244 -19.32 -8.40 -24.14
CA ALA A 244 -20.46 -9.16 -23.70
C ALA A 244 -20.61 -9.09 -22.17
N GLN A 245 -21.74 -8.59 -21.71
CA GLN A 245 -22.12 -8.57 -20.30
C GLN A 245 -22.87 -9.85 -19.93
N TYR A 246 -22.48 -10.48 -18.82
CA TYR A 246 -23.16 -11.64 -18.26
C TYR A 246 -23.71 -11.28 -16.89
N LEU A 247 -24.94 -11.68 -16.63
CA LEU A 247 -25.58 -11.51 -15.33
C LEU A 247 -25.65 -12.88 -14.63
N ALA A 248 -24.94 -13.02 -13.52
CA ALA A 248 -25.09 -14.18 -12.65
C ALA A 248 -26.03 -13.82 -11.51
N THR A 249 -27.20 -14.47 -11.46
CA THR A 249 -28.19 -14.25 -10.41
C THR A 249 -28.11 -15.38 -9.39
N ASP A 250 -27.96 -15.05 -8.13
CA ASP A 250 -28.06 -15.99 -7.01
C ASP A 250 -29.50 -16.49 -6.91
N VAL A 251 -29.67 -17.79 -7.03
CA VAL A 251 -31.02 -18.41 -7.09
C VAL A 251 -31.77 -18.39 -5.76
N GLU A 252 -31.06 -18.19 -4.65
CA GLU A 252 -31.67 -18.16 -3.31
C GLU A 252 -32.03 -16.74 -2.90
N THR A 253 -31.15 -15.78 -3.15
CA THR A 253 -31.28 -14.39 -2.68
C THR A 253 -31.74 -13.42 -3.76
N GLY A 254 -31.64 -13.78 -5.03
CA GLY A 254 -31.91 -12.92 -6.17
C GLY A 254 -30.85 -11.84 -6.39
N ASN A 255 -29.71 -11.87 -5.64
CA ASN A 255 -28.63 -10.94 -5.83
C ASN A 255 -27.95 -11.14 -7.19
N GLU A 256 -27.62 -10.05 -7.85
CA GLU A 256 -27.05 -10.07 -9.19
C GLU A 256 -25.57 -9.69 -9.18
N LEU A 257 -24.74 -10.50 -9.84
CA LEU A 257 -23.36 -10.19 -10.15
C LEU A 257 -23.25 -9.93 -11.66
N LEU A 258 -23.02 -8.68 -12.01
CA LEU A 258 -22.71 -8.29 -13.39
C LEU A 258 -21.27 -8.66 -13.71
N ILE A 259 -21.07 -9.50 -14.71
CA ILE A 259 -19.77 -9.87 -15.27
C ILE A 259 -19.62 -9.10 -16.58
N ASP A 260 -19.14 -7.86 -16.49
CA ASP A 260 -18.98 -6.93 -17.60
C ASP A 260 -17.54 -6.91 -18.15
N ASN A 261 -16.63 -7.62 -17.50
CA ASN A 261 -15.24 -7.70 -17.89
C ASN A 261 -14.57 -9.00 -17.40
N LYS A 262 -13.34 -9.24 -17.81
CA LYS A 262 -12.59 -10.46 -17.48
C LYS A 262 -11.98 -10.51 -16.07
N TYR A 263 -12.04 -9.42 -15.29
CA TYR A 263 -11.44 -9.34 -13.94
C TYR A 263 -12.47 -9.49 -12.82
N ILE A 264 -13.29 -10.50 -12.92
CA ILE A 264 -14.47 -10.78 -12.08
C ILE A 264 -14.20 -10.92 -10.59
N MET A 265 -12.95 -11.07 -10.16
CA MET A 265 -12.55 -11.23 -8.75
C MET A 265 -11.48 -10.23 -8.31
N SER A 266 -11.27 -9.15 -9.07
CA SER A 266 -10.22 -8.18 -8.78
C SER A 266 -10.78 -6.92 -8.12
N PRO A 267 -10.79 -6.79 -6.78
CA PRO A 267 -11.28 -5.58 -6.14
C PRO A 267 -10.42 -4.37 -6.49
N LYS A 268 -11.05 -3.19 -6.54
CA LYS A 268 -10.36 -1.91 -6.56
C LYS A 268 -9.47 -1.74 -5.33
N ASP A 269 -8.53 -0.82 -5.38
CA ASP A 269 -7.65 -0.51 -4.26
C ASP A 269 -8.34 0.42 -3.25
N LEU A 270 -8.14 0.18 -1.95
CA LEU A 270 -8.64 1.02 -0.87
C LEU A 270 -8.02 2.42 -0.95
N LYS A 271 -8.83 3.47 -0.77
CA LYS A 271 -8.37 4.85 -0.63
C LYS A 271 -9.27 5.59 0.37
N THR A 272 -8.70 6.00 1.50
CA THR A 272 -9.45 6.62 2.61
C THR A 272 -9.15 8.11 2.79
N ILE A 273 -8.30 8.70 1.96
CA ILE A 273 -7.79 10.06 2.16
C ILE A 273 -8.90 11.11 2.25
N ARG A 274 -10.02 10.92 1.55
CA ARG A 274 -11.15 11.86 1.55
C ARG A 274 -11.96 11.86 2.85
N PHE A 275 -11.83 10.80 3.66
CA PHE A 275 -12.54 10.66 4.96
C PHE A 275 -11.59 10.24 6.09
N ILE A 276 -10.31 10.60 5.98
CA ILE A 276 -9.32 10.27 7.01
C ILE A 276 -9.64 10.92 8.35
N ASP A 277 -10.32 12.05 8.35
CA ASP A 277 -10.88 12.72 9.52
C ASP A 277 -11.85 11.81 10.30
N LYS A 278 -12.71 11.05 9.60
CA LYS A 278 -13.61 10.08 10.24
C LYS A 278 -12.84 8.92 10.86
N MET A 279 -11.75 8.46 10.22
CA MET A 279 -10.89 7.42 10.80
C MET A 279 -10.20 7.93 12.08
N MET A 280 -9.68 9.16 12.04
CA MET A 280 -9.03 9.80 13.18
C MET A 280 -10.02 10.00 14.35
N ASP A 281 -11.27 10.42 14.07
CA ASP A 281 -12.36 10.57 15.04
C ASP A 281 -12.79 9.22 15.62
N ALA A 282 -12.79 8.16 14.80
CA ALA A 282 -13.07 6.79 15.24
C ALA A 282 -11.97 6.16 16.11
N GLY A 283 -10.88 6.88 16.38
CA GLY A 283 -9.82 6.41 17.27
C GLY A 283 -8.66 5.72 16.58
N VAL A 284 -8.60 5.70 15.24
CA VAL A 284 -7.43 5.17 14.52
C VAL A 284 -6.22 6.07 14.78
N ARG A 285 -5.09 5.43 15.14
CA ARG A 285 -3.83 6.12 15.45
C ARG A 285 -2.67 5.68 14.55
N VAL A 286 -2.75 4.50 13.95
CA VAL A 286 -1.74 3.98 13.02
C VAL A 286 -2.40 3.74 11.65
N PHE A 287 -1.94 4.45 10.63
CA PHE A 287 -2.46 4.42 9.27
C PHE A 287 -1.51 3.63 8.39
N LYS A 288 -1.90 2.39 8.07
CA LYS A 288 -1.06 1.47 7.31
C LYS A 288 -1.31 1.56 5.82
N ILE A 289 -0.25 1.73 5.06
CA ILE A 289 -0.27 1.69 3.60
C ILE A 289 0.07 0.28 3.13
N GLU A 290 -0.77 -0.35 2.29
CA GLU A 290 -0.43 -1.62 1.62
C GLU A 290 0.37 -1.33 0.36
N GLY A 291 1.46 -2.08 0.13
CA GLY A 291 2.24 -1.87 -1.08
C GLY A 291 3.70 -2.33 -1.05
N ARG A 292 4.09 -3.35 -0.27
CA ARG A 292 5.49 -3.82 -0.22
C ARG A 292 6.09 -4.21 -1.58
N ALA A 293 5.25 -4.64 -2.53
CA ALA A 293 5.67 -4.94 -3.90
C ALA A 293 5.60 -3.73 -4.85
N ARG A 294 5.41 -2.50 -4.32
CA ARG A 294 5.34 -1.27 -5.13
C ARG A 294 6.68 -0.58 -5.21
N GLY A 295 6.86 0.23 -6.27
CA GLY A 295 8.05 1.02 -6.47
C GLY A 295 8.19 2.18 -5.48
N PRO A 296 9.38 2.79 -5.40
CA PRO A 296 9.66 3.90 -4.49
C PRO A 296 8.79 5.12 -4.76
N GLU A 297 8.38 5.38 -6.01
CA GLU A 297 7.47 6.45 -6.40
C GLU A 297 6.09 6.34 -5.75
N TYR A 298 5.58 5.10 -5.62
CA TYR A 298 4.32 4.84 -4.92
C TYR A 298 4.46 5.15 -3.44
N VAL A 299 5.52 4.66 -2.81
CA VAL A 299 5.76 4.85 -1.37
C VAL A 299 5.89 6.33 -1.05
N ASP A 300 6.72 7.06 -1.79
CA ASP A 300 6.91 8.51 -1.61
C ASP A 300 5.59 9.28 -1.74
N THR A 301 4.86 9.05 -2.84
CA THR A 301 3.62 9.79 -3.14
C THR A 301 2.54 9.52 -2.08
N VAL A 302 2.30 8.25 -1.74
CA VAL A 302 1.23 7.89 -0.82
C VAL A 302 1.54 8.38 0.59
N VAL A 303 2.77 8.19 1.08
CA VAL A 303 3.18 8.68 2.42
C VAL A 303 2.99 10.20 2.53
N ARG A 304 3.47 10.97 1.54
CA ARG A 304 3.32 12.43 1.55
C ARG A 304 1.86 12.87 1.56
N CYS A 305 1.02 12.30 0.68
CA CYS A 305 -0.40 12.65 0.62
C CYS A 305 -1.11 12.40 1.95
N TYR A 306 -0.93 11.22 2.55
CA TYR A 306 -1.58 10.91 3.83
C TYR A 306 -1.03 11.72 4.99
N LYS A 307 0.26 12.03 5.00
CA LYS A 307 0.86 12.92 6.02
C LYS A 307 0.33 14.35 5.93
N GLU A 308 0.21 14.87 4.72
CA GLU A 308 -0.41 16.19 4.45
C GLU A 308 -1.88 16.21 4.90
N ALA A 309 -2.64 15.16 4.57
CA ALA A 309 -4.05 15.05 4.93
C ALA A 309 -4.27 15.01 6.46
N ILE A 310 -3.50 14.21 7.21
CA ILE A 310 -3.57 14.19 8.67
C ILE A 310 -3.23 15.57 9.26
N LYS A 311 -2.18 16.22 8.75
CA LYS A 311 -1.81 17.59 9.20
C LYS A 311 -2.92 18.59 8.92
N ALA A 312 -3.59 18.51 7.77
CA ALA A 312 -4.70 19.38 7.42
C ALA A 312 -5.89 19.19 8.37
N VAL A 313 -6.27 17.95 8.67
CA VAL A 313 -7.32 17.66 9.67
C VAL A 313 -6.97 18.20 11.05
N LEU A 314 -5.72 18.00 11.50
CA LEU A 314 -5.26 18.50 12.79
C LEU A 314 -5.22 20.02 12.86
N HIS A 315 -4.83 20.68 11.76
CA HIS A 315 -4.90 22.13 11.65
C HIS A 315 -6.33 22.63 11.86
N ASP A 316 -7.30 22.02 11.19
CA ASP A 316 -8.70 22.41 11.28
C ASP A 316 -9.27 22.14 12.69
N TRP A 317 -8.94 21.01 13.29
CA TRP A 317 -9.37 20.69 14.66
C TRP A 317 -8.76 21.64 15.70
N ASN A 318 -7.49 22.01 15.57
CA ASN A 318 -6.82 22.94 16.49
C ASN A 318 -7.24 24.40 16.26
N GLY A 319 -7.51 24.80 15.01
CA GLY A 319 -7.98 26.15 14.65
C GLY A 319 -9.38 26.46 15.13
N ASN A 320 -10.22 25.41 15.33
CA ASN A 320 -11.58 25.57 15.87
C ASN A 320 -11.65 25.76 17.40
N VAL A 321 -10.52 25.64 18.11
CA VAL A 321 -10.45 25.81 19.57
C VAL A 321 -9.72 27.11 19.89
N ASN A 322 -10.43 28.22 19.91
CA ASN A 322 -9.92 29.42 20.59
C ASN A 322 -9.87 29.15 22.09
N GLY A 323 -8.84 29.67 22.79
CA GLY A 323 -8.62 29.47 24.23
C GLY A 323 -9.81 29.85 25.16
N ASN A 324 -10.94 30.27 24.59
CA ASN A 324 -12.19 30.58 25.29
C ASN A 324 -13.36 29.63 24.92
N GLY A 325 -13.10 28.52 24.23
CA GLY A 325 -14.15 27.50 23.92
C GLY A 325 -15.15 27.91 22.83
N ASN A 326 -15.01 29.06 22.17
CA ASN A 326 -15.88 29.49 21.09
C ASN A 326 -15.31 29.04 19.73
N ALA A 327 -16.13 28.42 18.90
CA ALA A 327 -15.82 28.04 17.55
C ALA A 327 -15.44 29.26 16.71
N ASN A 328 -14.23 29.26 16.14
CA ASN A 328 -13.78 30.31 15.24
C ASN A 328 -14.34 30.03 13.83
N VAL A 329 -15.41 30.69 13.45
CA VAL A 329 -16.14 30.49 12.19
C VAL A 329 -15.35 30.96 10.96
N ASN A 330 -14.22 31.65 11.15
CA ASN A 330 -13.42 32.27 10.08
C ASN A 330 -12.01 31.69 9.90
N GLY A 331 -11.68 30.53 10.46
CA GLY A 331 -10.41 29.87 10.23
C GLY A 331 -10.33 29.33 8.79
N ASN A 332 -9.22 29.62 8.09
CA ASN A 332 -8.92 29.04 6.77
C ASN A 332 -8.81 27.53 6.93
N LYS A 333 -9.81 26.77 6.44
CA LYS A 333 -9.80 25.30 6.48
C LYS A 333 -8.68 24.75 5.57
N ALA A 334 -7.97 23.74 6.03
CA ALA A 334 -6.90 23.06 5.28
C ALA A 334 -7.39 21.72 4.67
N PHE A 335 -8.32 21.03 5.32
CA PHE A 335 -8.92 19.79 4.82
C PHE A 335 -10.15 20.11 3.96
N THR A 336 -9.93 20.73 2.80
CA THR A 336 -10.96 21.18 1.85
C THR A 336 -11.14 20.18 0.71
N GLU A 337 -12.23 20.34 -0.08
CA GLU A 337 -12.44 19.49 -1.25
C GLU A 337 -11.35 19.70 -2.30
N GLU A 338 -10.87 20.93 -2.48
CA GLU A 338 -9.75 21.25 -3.39
C GLU A 338 -8.45 20.53 -2.96
N ALA A 339 -8.17 20.49 -1.66
CA ALA A 339 -7.02 19.73 -1.14
C ALA A 339 -7.18 18.22 -1.38
N LYS A 340 -8.39 17.69 -1.13
CA LYS A 340 -8.71 16.28 -1.40
C LYS A 340 -8.57 15.93 -2.87
N ASP A 341 -9.03 16.79 -3.78
CA ASP A 341 -8.90 16.62 -5.23
C ASP A 341 -7.44 16.64 -5.68
N ALA A 342 -6.62 17.53 -5.11
CA ALA A 342 -5.18 17.58 -5.37
C ALA A 342 -4.45 16.31 -4.91
N TRP A 343 -4.82 15.75 -3.74
CA TRP A 343 -4.27 14.47 -3.29
C TRP A 343 -4.77 13.32 -4.17
N ASP A 344 -6.02 13.30 -4.56
CA ASP A 344 -6.58 12.28 -5.46
C ASP A 344 -5.86 12.27 -6.81
N GLU A 345 -5.59 13.44 -7.38
CA GLU A 345 -4.81 13.56 -8.60
C GLU A 345 -3.40 12.98 -8.43
N ARG A 346 -2.70 13.33 -7.34
CA ARG A 346 -1.35 12.79 -7.06
C ARG A 346 -1.38 11.27 -6.87
N LEU A 347 -2.33 10.74 -6.13
CA LEU A 347 -2.50 9.29 -5.91
C LEU A 347 -2.85 8.55 -7.19
N SER A 348 -3.57 9.18 -8.13
CA SER A 348 -3.89 8.59 -9.43
C SER A 348 -2.67 8.44 -10.36
N ARG A 349 -1.61 9.21 -10.15
CA ARG A 349 -0.39 9.16 -10.98
C ARG A 349 0.45 7.90 -10.74
N VAL A 350 0.37 7.31 -9.55
CA VAL A 350 1.10 6.11 -9.18
C VAL A 350 0.22 4.86 -9.29
N PHE A 351 0.82 3.68 -9.17
CA PHE A 351 0.13 2.42 -9.34
C PHE A 351 -1.15 2.33 -8.50
N ASN A 352 -2.27 2.06 -9.16
CA ASN A 352 -3.56 1.75 -8.53
C ASN A 352 -4.40 0.86 -9.47
N ARG A 353 -5.50 0.28 -8.96
CA ARG A 353 -6.47 -0.51 -9.71
C ARG A 353 -7.85 0.14 -9.75
N GLY A 354 -7.90 1.49 -9.78
CA GLY A 354 -9.06 2.25 -9.42
C GLY A 354 -9.23 2.25 -7.90
N PHE A 355 -9.99 3.20 -7.38
CA PHE A 355 -10.13 3.42 -5.95
C PHE A 355 -11.56 3.24 -5.49
N TRP A 356 -11.73 2.81 -4.23
CA TRP A 356 -12.97 2.80 -3.50
C TRP A 356 -12.72 2.91 -2.00
N ASP A 357 -13.77 3.15 -1.21
CA ASP A 357 -13.68 3.42 0.23
C ASP A 357 -13.58 2.13 1.08
N GLY A 358 -13.56 0.97 0.45
CA GLY A 358 -13.73 -0.30 1.16
C GLY A 358 -15.11 -0.38 1.81
N TYR A 359 -15.20 -1.09 2.91
CA TYR A 359 -16.43 -1.22 3.71
C TYR A 359 -16.56 -0.15 4.80
N TYR A 360 -15.57 0.74 4.93
CA TYR A 360 -15.42 1.66 6.05
C TYR A 360 -16.56 2.67 6.21
N GLN A 361 -17.20 3.06 5.11
CA GLN A 361 -18.32 3.98 5.12
C GLN A 361 -19.72 3.29 5.04
N GLY A 362 -19.75 1.94 5.15
CA GLY A 362 -21.01 1.17 5.20
C GLY A 362 -21.45 0.62 3.83
N GLN A 363 -20.55 0.60 2.83
CA GLN A 363 -20.84 -0.09 1.58
C GLN A 363 -21.12 -1.57 1.82
N THR A 364 -22.16 -2.11 1.18
CA THR A 364 -22.60 -3.50 1.30
C THR A 364 -22.05 -4.39 0.21
N LEU A 365 -21.70 -3.82 -0.94
CA LEU A 365 -21.14 -4.53 -2.09
C LEU A 365 -19.73 -4.04 -2.38
N GLY A 366 -18.85 -4.97 -2.80
CA GLY A 366 -17.50 -4.65 -3.24
C GLY A 366 -17.47 -3.98 -4.61
N GLU A 367 -16.45 -3.17 -4.85
CA GLU A 367 -16.19 -2.58 -6.16
C GLU A 367 -15.04 -3.30 -6.87
N TRP A 368 -15.26 -3.66 -8.14
CA TRP A 368 -14.34 -4.45 -8.95
C TRP A 368 -13.55 -3.59 -9.93
N ASN A 369 -12.32 -4.03 -10.20
CA ASN A 369 -11.49 -3.45 -11.26
C ASN A 369 -11.89 -4.08 -12.61
N ASP A 370 -11.86 -3.28 -13.67
CA ASP A 370 -12.25 -3.65 -15.04
C ASP A 370 -11.05 -3.85 -15.98
N SER A 371 -9.81 -3.60 -15.50
CA SER A 371 -8.61 -3.58 -16.35
C SER A 371 -7.45 -4.38 -15.76
N TYR A 372 -6.53 -4.78 -16.64
CA TYR A 372 -5.28 -5.45 -16.21
C TYR A 372 -4.24 -4.41 -15.76
N GLY A 373 -3.57 -4.72 -14.65
CA GLY A 373 -2.42 -3.94 -14.21
C GLY A 373 -2.78 -2.67 -13.47
N SER A 374 -2.21 -1.56 -13.90
CA SER A 374 -2.33 -0.26 -13.26
C SER A 374 -3.28 0.65 -14.04
N LYS A 375 -4.13 1.38 -13.31
CA LYS A 375 -4.90 2.53 -13.78
C LYS A 375 -4.20 3.86 -13.51
N ALA A 376 -2.89 3.85 -13.25
CA ALA A 376 -2.12 5.07 -13.07
C ALA A 376 -2.22 5.96 -14.32
N THR A 377 -2.33 7.26 -14.12
CA THR A 377 -2.38 8.25 -15.21
C THR A 377 -1.00 8.57 -15.79
N GLU A 378 0.05 8.16 -15.10
CA GLU A 378 1.44 8.31 -15.53
C GLU A 378 2.13 6.94 -15.58
N LYS A 379 3.07 6.77 -16.52
CA LYS A 379 3.98 5.62 -16.59
C LYS A 379 5.42 6.09 -16.61
N LYS A 380 6.31 5.29 -16.03
CA LYS A 380 7.76 5.53 -16.07
C LYS A 380 8.41 4.70 -17.18
N VAL A 381 9.19 5.36 -18.04
CA VAL A 381 9.93 4.74 -19.15
C VAL A 381 11.42 4.86 -18.86
N TYR A 382 12.10 3.73 -18.75
CA TYR A 382 13.53 3.73 -18.47
C TYR A 382 14.31 4.44 -19.57
N ALA A 383 15.15 5.43 -19.21
CA ALA A 383 15.88 6.25 -20.13
C ALA A 383 17.41 6.17 -19.93
N ALA A 384 17.87 6.34 -18.69
CA ALA A 384 19.29 6.52 -18.41
C ALA A 384 19.67 5.97 -17.03
N LYS A 385 20.98 5.93 -16.76
CA LYS A 385 21.52 5.77 -15.40
C LYS A 385 22.43 6.94 -15.07
N THR A 386 22.51 7.25 -13.79
CA THR A 386 23.43 8.24 -13.25
C THR A 386 24.84 7.70 -13.24
N ILE A 387 25.81 8.51 -13.71
CA ILE A 387 27.24 8.20 -13.70
C ILE A 387 27.92 8.92 -12.56
N LYS A 388 27.67 10.23 -12.43
CA LYS A 388 28.35 11.09 -11.45
C LYS A 388 27.45 12.25 -11.03
N TYR A 389 27.63 12.70 -9.80
CA TYR A 389 27.02 13.92 -9.29
C TYR A 389 28.07 14.97 -8.97
N PHE A 390 27.87 16.17 -9.45
CA PHE A 390 28.73 17.35 -9.21
C PHE A 390 28.09 18.24 -8.15
N SER A 391 28.42 17.97 -6.90
CA SER A 391 27.76 18.60 -5.74
C SER A 391 27.87 20.12 -5.68
N LYS A 392 28.97 20.69 -6.20
CA LYS A 392 29.18 22.17 -6.18
C LYS A 392 28.23 22.93 -7.09
N ILE A 393 27.67 22.28 -8.10
CA ILE A 393 26.83 22.92 -9.12
C ILE A 393 25.45 22.27 -9.25
N GLY A 394 25.13 21.25 -8.44
CA GLY A 394 23.83 20.58 -8.47
C GLY A 394 23.52 19.87 -9.80
N VAL A 395 24.52 19.27 -10.44
CA VAL A 395 24.40 18.64 -11.77
C VAL A 395 24.72 17.16 -11.71
N ALA A 396 23.91 16.35 -12.37
CA ALA A 396 24.17 14.93 -12.61
C ALA A 396 24.64 14.68 -14.04
N GLU A 397 25.66 13.83 -14.18
CA GLU A 397 26.03 13.22 -15.45
C GLU A 397 25.27 11.89 -15.62
N LEU A 398 24.57 11.75 -16.74
CA LEU A 398 23.74 10.62 -17.07
C LEU A 398 24.26 9.90 -18.33
N GLN A 399 24.21 8.57 -18.34
CA GLN A 399 24.38 7.76 -19.54
C GLN A 399 23.00 7.40 -20.05
N VAL A 400 22.61 7.91 -21.23
CA VAL A 400 21.35 7.54 -21.89
C VAL A 400 21.48 6.13 -22.46
N GLU A 401 20.63 5.20 -21.99
CA GLU A 401 20.75 3.77 -22.34
C GLU A 401 19.58 3.23 -23.18
N ALA A 402 18.39 3.82 -23.03
CA ALA A 402 17.19 3.30 -23.68
C ALA A 402 16.37 4.42 -24.35
N HIS A 403 15.56 5.13 -23.59
CA HIS A 403 14.67 6.18 -24.10
C HIS A 403 15.41 7.52 -24.20
N GLU A 404 15.07 8.34 -25.20
CA GLU A 404 15.58 9.71 -25.29
C GLU A 404 15.04 10.60 -24.16
N ILE A 405 15.80 11.62 -23.80
CA ILE A 405 15.42 12.64 -22.83
C ILE A 405 15.38 13.99 -23.54
N LYS A 406 14.31 14.76 -23.32
CA LYS A 406 14.09 16.08 -23.97
C LYS A 406 14.03 17.18 -22.92
N VAL A 407 14.37 18.38 -23.34
CA VAL A 407 14.03 19.60 -22.59
C VAL A 407 12.50 19.66 -22.45
N GLY A 408 12.01 19.93 -21.24
CA GLY A 408 10.60 19.90 -20.88
C GLY A 408 10.12 18.57 -20.32
N ASP A 409 10.88 17.48 -20.41
CA ASP A 409 10.49 16.19 -19.84
C ASP A 409 10.43 16.25 -18.32
N LYS A 410 9.46 15.50 -17.74
CA LYS A 410 9.42 15.17 -16.32
C LYS A 410 10.20 13.87 -16.09
N LEU A 411 11.12 13.88 -15.14
CA LEU A 411 11.92 12.72 -14.81
C LEU A 411 11.68 12.21 -13.40
N LEU A 412 11.89 10.91 -13.23
CA LEU A 412 12.01 10.23 -11.94
C LEU A 412 13.37 9.55 -11.86
N ILE A 413 14.13 9.87 -10.81
CA ILE A 413 15.39 9.19 -10.48
C ILE A 413 15.16 8.28 -9.28
N THR A 414 15.54 7.02 -9.38
CA THR A 414 15.39 6.05 -8.28
C THR A 414 16.69 5.34 -7.98
N GLY A 415 16.97 5.13 -6.71
CA GLY A 415 18.15 4.40 -6.24
C GLY A 415 18.05 4.00 -4.78
N PRO A 416 18.93 3.07 -4.32
CA PRO A 416 18.88 2.52 -2.96
C PRO A 416 19.00 3.55 -1.84
N THR A 417 19.66 4.68 -2.10
CA THR A 417 19.81 5.81 -1.15
C THR A 417 19.06 7.06 -1.60
N THR A 418 18.79 7.19 -2.88
CA THR A 418 18.06 8.33 -3.48
C THR A 418 16.54 8.18 -3.26
N GLY A 419 16.05 6.94 -3.16
CA GLY A 419 14.61 6.68 -3.04
C GLY A 419 13.88 7.00 -4.33
N ALA A 420 13.02 8.01 -4.30
CA ALA A 420 12.32 8.57 -5.46
C ALA A 420 12.54 10.08 -5.49
N MET A 421 13.20 10.57 -6.53
CA MET A 421 13.46 11.99 -6.75
C MET A 421 12.84 12.42 -8.07
N TYR A 422 11.93 13.38 -8.02
CA TYR A 422 11.30 13.95 -9.21
C TYR A 422 12.01 15.21 -9.69
N ILE A 423 12.11 15.35 -11.00
CA ILE A 423 12.43 16.58 -11.72
C ILE A 423 11.18 16.90 -12.54
N ASP A 424 10.45 17.93 -12.14
CA ASP A 424 9.16 18.25 -12.78
C ASP A 424 9.33 18.69 -14.23
N GLU A 425 10.47 19.32 -14.55
CA GLU A 425 10.81 19.79 -15.87
C GLU A 425 12.32 19.83 -16.07
N VAL A 426 12.83 19.16 -17.10
CA VAL A 426 14.23 19.28 -17.56
C VAL A 426 14.41 20.62 -18.26
N LYS A 427 15.04 21.59 -17.63
CA LYS A 427 15.21 22.94 -18.17
C LYS A 427 16.33 23.04 -19.20
N GLU A 428 17.39 22.26 -19.03
CA GLU A 428 18.57 22.28 -19.90
C GLU A 428 19.24 20.90 -19.92
N ILE A 429 19.64 20.45 -21.09
CA ILE A 429 20.46 19.26 -21.30
C ILE A 429 21.77 19.71 -21.96
N ARG A 430 22.91 19.24 -21.44
CA ARG A 430 24.22 19.48 -22.07
C ARG A 430 24.84 18.18 -22.55
N TYR A 431 25.26 18.16 -23.81
CA TYR A 431 26.07 17.13 -24.42
C TYR A 431 27.38 17.76 -24.91
N ASP A 432 28.54 17.22 -24.51
CA ASP A 432 29.85 17.80 -24.74
C ASP A 432 29.92 19.31 -24.38
N LEU A 433 29.36 19.65 -23.20
CA LEU A 433 29.26 21.03 -22.65
C LEU A 433 28.40 22.00 -23.48
N LYS A 434 27.77 21.55 -24.56
CA LYS A 434 26.88 22.38 -25.40
C LYS A 434 25.42 22.06 -25.07
N PRO A 435 24.55 23.06 -25.03
CA PRO A 435 23.12 22.84 -24.86
C PRO A 435 22.54 22.06 -26.07
N VAL A 436 21.65 21.13 -25.78
CA VAL A 436 20.90 20.36 -26.78
C VAL A 436 19.47 20.18 -26.32
N ASP A 437 18.52 20.10 -27.26
CA ASP A 437 17.11 19.94 -26.92
C ASP A 437 16.74 18.49 -26.65
N VAL A 438 17.50 17.53 -27.21
CA VAL A 438 17.24 16.10 -27.13
C VAL A 438 18.54 15.32 -26.88
N ALA A 439 18.53 14.48 -25.89
CA ALA A 439 19.58 13.50 -25.59
C ALA A 439 19.17 12.13 -26.12
N LYS A 440 20.04 11.53 -26.94
CA LYS A 440 19.80 10.23 -27.61
C LYS A 440 20.56 9.11 -26.93
N LYS A 441 20.09 7.88 -27.14
CA LYS A 441 20.77 6.65 -26.67
C LYS A 441 22.26 6.64 -27.02
N GLY A 442 23.09 6.30 -26.05
CA GLY A 442 24.55 6.25 -26.16
C GLY A 442 25.24 7.55 -25.74
N GLN A 443 24.52 8.65 -25.60
CA GLN A 443 25.11 9.94 -25.21
C GLN A 443 25.32 10.00 -23.69
N ARG A 444 26.38 10.69 -23.27
CA ARG A 444 26.59 11.15 -21.90
C ARG A 444 26.21 12.62 -21.81
N ILE A 445 25.27 12.90 -20.96
CA ILE A 445 24.67 14.24 -20.82
C ILE A 445 24.77 14.73 -19.39
N SER A 446 24.61 16.01 -19.22
CA SER A 446 24.50 16.64 -17.91
C SER A 446 23.17 17.37 -17.79
N ILE A 447 22.49 17.21 -16.65
CA ILE A 447 21.26 17.91 -16.26
C ILE A 447 21.35 18.41 -14.83
N ALA A 448 20.65 19.48 -14.51
CA ALA A 448 20.48 19.92 -13.13
C ALA A 448 19.56 18.97 -12.37
N VAL A 449 19.86 18.67 -11.13
CA VAL A 449 19.07 17.84 -10.23
C VAL A 449 18.84 18.54 -8.89
N PRO A 450 17.67 18.36 -8.24
CA PRO A 450 17.32 19.11 -7.02
C PRO A 450 18.15 18.68 -5.81
N ASP A 451 18.63 17.44 -5.77
CA ASP A 451 19.42 16.90 -4.67
C ASP A 451 20.41 15.84 -5.17
N LYS A 452 21.19 15.31 -4.23
CA LYS A 452 22.27 14.36 -4.49
C LYS A 452 21.75 13.02 -5.02
N VAL A 453 22.22 12.63 -6.20
CA VAL A 453 22.06 11.32 -6.81
C VAL A 453 23.34 10.49 -6.69
N ARG A 454 23.20 9.17 -6.88
CA ARG A 454 24.33 8.23 -6.78
C ARG A 454 24.63 7.57 -8.11
N PRO A 455 25.86 7.14 -8.35
CA PRO A 455 26.16 6.28 -9.49
C PRO A 455 25.25 5.06 -9.56
N SER A 456 24.78 4.73 -10.75
CA SER A 456 23.85 3.64 -11.05
C SER A 456 22.39 3.88 -10.64
N ASP A 457 22.01 5.02 -10.08
CA ASP A 457 20.60 5.40 -9.93
C ASP A 457 19.93 5.39 -11.31
N LYS A 458 18.73 4.81 -11.38
CA LYS A 458 17.97 4.68 -12.62
C LYS A 458 17.16 5.96 -12.88
N VAL A 459 17.21 6.42 -14.12
CA VAL A 459 16.48 7.61 -14.58
C VAL A 459 15.38 7.18 -15.53
N PHE A 460 14.16 7.64 -15.24
CA PHE A 460 12.97 7.35 -16.04
C PHE A 460 12.36 8.66 -16.53
N VAL A 461 11.92 8.66 -17.79
CA VAL A 461 10.99 9.68 -18.30
C VAL A 461 9.58 9.33 -17.82
N ILE A 462 8.85 10.31 -17.34
CA ILE A 462 7.45 10.16 -16.92
C ILE A 462 6.56 10.60 -18.07
N GLU A 463 5.78 9.68 -18.60
CA GLU A 463 4.83 9.93 -19.68
C GLU A 463 3.40 9.82 -19.16
N LYS A 464 2.53 10.74 -19.59
CA LYS A 464 1.09 10.61 -19.38
C LYS A 464 0.57 9.44 -20.21
N ILE A 465 -0.26 8.61 -19.60
CA ILE A 465 -0.98 7.56 -20.33
C ILE A 465 -2.15 8.26 -21.04
N LYS A 466 -2.18 8.18 -22.36
CA LYS A 466 -3.34 8.65 -23.14
C LYS A 466 -4.50 7.71 -22.86
N GLU A 467 -5.65 8.27 -22.51
CA GLU A 467 -6.92 7.57 -22.41
C GLU A 467 -7.29 6.87 -23.72
#